data_f680687d417bab68c5eec69f634809d2
#
_entry.id   f680687d417bab68c5eec69f634809d2
#
_cell.length_a   1.000
_cell.length_b   1.000
_cell.length_c   1.000
_cell.angle_alpha   90.00
_cell.angle_beta   90.00
_cell.angle_gamma   90.00
#
_symmetry.space_group_name_H-M   'P 1'
#
loop_
_entity.id
_entity.type
_entity.pdbx_description
1 polymer ?
#
loop_
_entity_poly.entity_id
_entity_poly.type
_entity_poly.pdbx_seq_one_letter_code
_entity_poly.pdbx_strand_id
1 'polypeptide(L)'
;MGAFVDTMVTVLIFLLFIVLEEHTIAKRFRQAFPQSTGRARSIVKDSTESISAYVVSKVTCSGGQAIVMTLIISPVGFDIPGWFLFGVLCFLLDFIPILGALFATIPPVLIGFIMLDPLMAFLMLALLIGNQQMFGSLVEPNLSGAKIGISPLVLLLTVMLFSQVWGIAGAIIGAPMIIMIRLILDENERTRPVAIMMANDVEEE
;
A
#
# COMPACT_ATOMS: atom_id res chain seq x y z
N MET A 1 6.28 15.70 20.48
CA MET A 1 6.68 14.30 20.75
C MET A 1 5.60 13.52 21.50
N GLY A 2 4.88 14.09 22.48
CA GLY A 2 3.84 13.36 23.22
C GLY A 2 2.72 12.77 22.36
N ALA A 3 2.14 13.56 21.46
CA ALA A 3 1.03 13.11 20.61
C ALA A 3 1.37 11.92 19.68
N PHE A 4 2.62 11.85 19.19
CA PHE A 4 3.06 10.73 18.35
C PHE A 4 3.18 9.43 19.16
N VAL A 5 3.79 9.50 20.36
CA VAL A 5 3.92 8.35 21.25
C VAL A 5 2.55 7.86 21.71
N ASP A 6 1.65 8.77 22.05
CA ASP A 6 0.28 8.47 22.47
C ASP A 6 -0.51 7.75 21.35
N THR A 7 -0.41 8.25 20.12
CA THR A 7 -1.02 7.59 18.95
C THR A 7 -0.43 6.20 18.71
N MET A 8 0.89 6.04 18.80
CA MET A 8 1.56 4.75 18.65
C MET A 8 1.12 3.76 19.71
N VAL A 9 1.06 4.16 20.98
CA VAL A 9 0.59 3.32 22.08
C VAL A 9 -0.86 2.90 21.85
N THR A 10 -1.71 3.84 21.46
CA THR A 10 -3.12 3.57 21.16
C THR A 10 -3.27 2.55 20.04
N VAL A 11 -2.54 2.71 18.92
CA VAL A 11 -2.56 1.77 17.80
C VAL A 11 -2.09 0.38 18.23
N LEU A 12 -1.00 0.29 19.01
CA LEU A 12 -0.48 -0.98 19.52
C LEU A 12 -1.49 -1.68 20.43
N ILE A 13 -2.18 -0.92 21.30
CA ILE A 13 -3.24 -1.47 22.16
C ILE A 13 -4.39 -2.02 21.32
N PHE A 14 -4.88 -1.26 20.32
CA PHE A 14 -5.94 -1.75 19.43
C PHE A 14 -5.52 -2.99 18.65
N LEU A 15 -4.30 -3.01 18.10
CA LEU A 15 -3.76 -4.19 17.42
C LEU A 15 -3.71 -5.41 18.35
N LEU A 16 -3.25 -5.22 19.60
CA LEU A 16 -3.21 -6.27 20.58
C LEU A 16 -4.62 -6.84 20.85
N PHE A 17 -5.63 -5.97 21.05
CA PHE A 17 -7.00 -6.40 21.26
C PHE A 17 -7.58 -7.12 20.05
N ILE A 18 -7.32 -6.65 18.82
CA ILE A 18 -7.77 -7.29 17.59
C ILE A 18 -7.19 -8.71 17.49
N VAL A 19 -5.89 -8.88 17.73
CA VAL A 19 -5.22 -10.19 17.70
C VAL A 19 -5.76 -11.12 18.79
N LEU A 20 -5.97 -10.61 20.01
CA LEU A 20 -6.51 -11.42 21.12
C LEU A 20 -7.97 -11.83 20.87
N GLU A 21 -8.76 -11.02 20.17
CA GLU A 21 -10.19 -11.26 19.96
C GLU A 21 -10.51 -11.93 18.61
N GLU A 22 -9.52 -12.13 17.72
CA GLU A 22 -9.69 -12.72 16.38
C GLU A 22 -10.55 -14.00 16.39
N HIS A 23 -10.21 -14.96 17.26
CA HIS A 23 -10.94 -16.22 17.37
C HIS A 23 -12.36 -16.07 17.90
N THR A 24 -12.60 -15.05 18.72
CA THR A 24 -13.91 -14.79 19.34
C THR A 24 -14.83 -14.07 18.35
N ILE A 25 -14.31 -13.14 17.59
CA ILE A 25 -15.04 -12.42 16.52
C ILE A 25 -15.54 -13.41 15.48
N ALA A 26 -14.71 -14.34 15.02
CA ALA A 26 -15.09 -15.36 14.06
C ALA A 26 -16.22 -16.30 14.57
N LYS A 27 -16.20 -16.62 15.86
CA LYS A 27 -17.25 -17.43 16.51
C LYS A 27 -18.57 -16.65 16.62
N ARG A 28 -18.50 -15.39 17.10
CA ARG A 28 -19.68 -14.50 17.21
C ARG A 28 -20.35 -14.27 15.87
N PHE A 29 -19.56 -14.06 14.81
CA PHE A 29 -20.09 -13.89 13.45
C PHE A 29 -20.84 -15.12 12.95
N ARG A 30 -20.31 -16.34 13.20
CA ARG A 30 -20.99 -17.59 12.87
C ARG A 30 -22.31 -17.78 13.63
N GLN A 31 -22.38 -17.35 14.88
CA GLN A 31 -23.60 -17.43 15.70
C GLN A 31 -24.64 -16.40 15.27
N ALA A 32 -24.21 -15.19 14.89
CA ALA A 32 -25.11 -14.13 14.47
C ALA A 32 -25.76 -14.38 13.09
N PHE A 33 -25.04 -15.09 12.19
CA PHE A 33 -25.47 -15.34 10.82
C PHE A 33 -25.47 -16.83 10.43
N PRO A 34 -26.30 -17.68 11.06
CA PRO A 34 -26.26 -19.13 10.85
C PRO A 34 -26.69 -19.55 9.44
N GLN A 35 -27.54 -18.79 8.77
CA GLN A 35 -28.05 -19.11 7.43
C GLN A 35 -27.17 -18.67 6.27
N SER A 36 -26.18 -17.81 6.52
CA SER A 36 -25.25 -17.29 5.52
C SER A 36 -23.91 -18.05 5.47
N THR A 37 -23.83 -19.19 6.17
CA THR A 37 -22.58 -19.87 6.49
C THR A 37 -21.73 -20.34 5.30
N GLY A 38 -22.32 -20.60 4.13
CA GLY A 38 -21.55 -20.96 2.94
C GLY A 38 -20.96 -19.73 2.24
N ARG A 39 -21.81 -18.80 1.86
CA ARG A 39 -21.46 -17.63 1.02
C ARG A 39 -20.69 -16.57 1.80
N ALA A 40 -21.09 -16.23 3.02
CA ALA A 40 -20.35 -15.30 3.85
C ALA A 40 -18.95 -15.83 4.24
N ARG A 41 -18.80 -17.14 4.37
CA ARG A 41 -17.50 -17.76 4.65
C ARG A 41 -16.55 -17.72 3.45
N SER A 42 -17.05 -17.91 2.22
CA SER A 42 -16.24 -17.75 1.02
C SER A 42 -15.80 -16.30 0.87
N ILE A 43 -16.69 -15.33 1.02
CA ILE A 43 -16.35 -13.89 0.94
C ILE A 43 -15.25 -13.53 1.95
N VAL A 44 -15.39 -13.91 3.21
CA VAL A 44 -14.38 -13.63 4.24
C VAL A 44 -13.06 -14.31 3.91
N LYS A 45 -13.08 -15.56 3.44
CA LYS A 45 -11.87 -16.28 3.05
C LYS A 45 -11.19 -15.61 1.85
N ASP A 46 -11.93 -15.35 0.78
CA ASP A 46 -11.41 -14.77 -0.46
C ASP A 46 -10.90 -13.35 -0.23
N SER A 47 -11.60 -12.56 0.62
CA SER A 47 -11.14 -11.24 1.06
C SER A 47 -9.85 -11.32 1.87
N THR A 48 -9.74 -12.26 2.81
CA THR A 48 -8.54 -12.44 3.63
C THR A 48 -7.35 -12.87 2.79
N GLU A 49 -7.55 -13.81 1.85
CA GLU A 49 -6.50 -14.26 0.94
C GLU A 49 -6.04 -13.12 0.03
N SER A 50 -6.95 -12.34 -0.53
CA SER A 50 -6.65 -11.20 -1.39
C SER A 50 -5.91 -10.08 -0.66
N ILE A 51 -6.36 -9.74 0.57
CA ILE A 51 -5.69 -8.73 1.40
C ILE A 51 -4.30 -9.20 1.82
N SER A 52 -4.16 -10.46 2.25
CA SER A 52 -2.86 -11.05 2.60
C SER A 52 -1.91 -11.03 1.41
N ALA A 53 -2.36 -11.45 0.25
CA ALA A 53 -1.56 -11.43 -0.97
C ALA A 53 -1.13 -9.99 -1.31
N TYR A 54 -2.04 -9.03 -1.24
CA TYR A 54 -1.72 -7.61 -1.45
C TYR A 54 -0.68 -7.10 -0.46
N VAL A 55 -0.88 -7.32 0.85
CA VAL A 55 0.04 -6.82 1.89
C VAL A 55 1.42 -7.44 1.75
N VAL A 56 1.50 -8.76 1.54
CA VAL A 56 2.78 -9.46 1.34
C VAL A 56 3.50 -8.95 0.09
N SER A 57 2.80 -8.83 -1.02
CA SER A 57 3.35 -8.27 -2.27
C SER A 57 3.84 -6.84 -2.06
N LYS A 58 3.04 -6.00 -1.39
CA LYS A 58 3.39 -4.60 -1.15
C LYS A 58 4.61 -4.47 -0.24
N VAL A 59 4.66 -5.19 0.88
CA VAL A 59 5.82 -5.20 1.79
C VAL A 59 7.09 -5.67 1.08
N THR A 60 6.99 -6.73 0.28
CA THR A 60 8.14 -7.28 -0.45
C THR A 60 8.63 -6.32 -1.53
N CYS A 61 7.71 -5.75 -2.30
CA CYS A 61 8.01 -4.80 -3.36
C CYS A 61 8.63 -3.52 -2.78
N SER A 62 7.96 -2.90 -1.81
CA SER A 62 8.44 -1.68 -1.14
C SER A 62 9.77 -1.89 -0.44
N GLY A 63 9.98 -3.06 0.18
CA GLY A 63 11.25 -3.45 0.80
C GLY A 63 12.38 -3.55 -0.23
N GLY A 64 12.14 -4.24 -1.34
CA GLY A 64 13.12 -4.35 -2.44
C GLY A 64 13.45 -2.97 -3.04
N GLN A 65 12.43 -2.16 -3.33
CA GLN A 65 12.59 -0.81 -3.86
C GLN A 65 13.40 0.10 -2.93
N ALA A 66 13.10 0.06 -1.63
CA ALA A 66 13.81 0.84 -0.61
C ALA A 66 15.27 0.40 -0.47
N ILE A 67 15.56 -0.90 -0.54
CA ILE A 67 16.94 -1.42 -0.53
C ILE A 67 17.72 -0.90 -1.73
N VAL A 68 17.16 -1.01 -2.94
CA VAL A 68 17.82 -0.52 -4.17
C VAL A 68 18.02 0.99 -4.11
N MET A 69 17.02 1.76 -3.70
CA MET A 69 17.13 3.20 -3.49
C MET A 69 18.24 3.52 -2.50
N THR A 70 18.26 2.86 -1.34
CA THR A 70 19.30 3.03 -0.32
C THR A 70 20.69 2.77 -0.87
N LEU A 71 20.88 1.71 -1.66
CA LEU A 71 22.15 1.41 -2.30
C LEU A 71 22.59 2.51 -3.28
N ILE A 72 21.66 3.02 -4.10
CA ILE A 72 21.95 4.11 -5.04
C ILE A 72 22.46 5.35 -4.32
N ILE A 73 21.80 5.78 -3.25
CA ILE A 73 22.12 7.04 -2.55
C ILE A 73 23.14 6.88 -1.40
N SER A 74 23.57 5.65 -1.08
CA SER A 74 24.53 5.35 -0.02
C SER A 74 25.97 5.75 -0.40
N PRO A 75 26.94 5.65 0.53
CA PRO A 75 28.36 5.87 0.23
C PRO A 75 28.93 4.97 -0.87
N VAL A 76 28.29 3.84 -1.17
CA VAL A 76 28.68 2.97 -2.29
C VAL A 76 28.26 3.55 -3.64
N GLY A 77 27.18 4.35 -3.67
CA GLY A 77 26.67 5.03 -4.85
C GLY A 77 27.05 6.51 -4.90
N PHE A 78 26.09 7.37 -4.54
CA PHE A 78 26.23 8.82 -4.66
C PHE A 78 26.56 9.56 -3.34
N ASP A 79 26.69 8.84 -2.25
CA ASP A 79 27.06 9.37 -0.90
C ASP A 79 26.15 10.54 -0.45
N ILE A 80 24.87 10.40 -0.59
CA ILE A 80 23.90 11.41 -0.17
C ILE A 80 23.73 11.37 1.36
N PRO A 81 23.92 12.49 2.08
CA PRO A 81 23.70 12.54 3.53
C PRO A 81 22.28 12.11 3.90
N GLY A 82 22.17 11.27 4.93
CA GLY A 82 20.88 10.74 5.37
C GLY A 82 20.31 9.61 4.51
N TRP A 83 21.12 8.98 3.66
CA TRP A 83 20.76 7.89 2.77
C TRP A 83 19.90 6.81 3.44
N PHE A 84 20.25 6.42 4.67
CA PHE A 84 19.48 5.41 5.41
C PHE A 84 18.06 5.89 5.75
N LEU A 85 17.94 7.15 6.18
CA LEU A 85 16.63 7.76 6.47
C LEU A 85 15.75 7.81 5.22
N PHE A 86 16.30 8.17 4.06
CA PHE A 86 15.55 8.20 2.81
C PHE A 86 15.13 6.80 2.35
N GLY A 87 15.95 5.79 2.59
CA GLY A 87 15.56 4.40 2.36
C GLY A 87 14.37 3.97 3.22
N VAL A 88 14.40 4.28 4.52
CA VAL A 88 13.28 4.01 5.42
C VAL A 88 12.04 4.80 5.02
N LEU A 89 12.18 6.08 4.66
CA LEU A 89 11.08 6.89 4.17
C LEU A 89 10.50 6.33 2.87
N CYS A 90 11.33 5.86 1.95
CA CYS A 90 10.88 5.22 0.73
C CYS A 90 10.01 4.00 1.05
N PHE A 91 10.45 3.11 1.92
CA PHE A 91 9.67 1.97 2.35
C PHE A 91 8.31 2.36 2.94
N LEU A 92 8.30 3.33 3.85
CA LEU A 92 7.06 3.74 4.54
C LEU A 92 6.09 4.49 3.62
N LEU A 93 6.62 5.41 2.82
CA LEU A 93 5.79 6.23 1.94
C LEU A 93 5.21 5.44 0.76
N ASP A 94 5.91 4.39 0.30
CA ASP A 94 5.45 3.57 -0.83
C ASP A 94 4.11 2.86 -0.56
N PHE A 95 3.70 2.74 0.70
CA PHE A 95 2.36 2.28 1.05
C PHE A 95 1.25 3.27 0.66
N ILE A 96 1.58 4.53 0.39
CA ILE A 96 0.64 5.55 -0.08
C ILE A 96 0.72 5.58 -1.61
N PRO A 97 -0.27 5.04 -2.34
CA PRO A 97 -0.22 4.97 -3.79
C PRO A 97 0.01 6.34 -4.43
N ILE A 98 0.83 6.39 -5.49
CA ILE A 98 1.14 7.57 -6.29
C ILE A 98 1.95 8.64 -5.52
N LEU A 99 1.47 9.09 -4.35
CA LEU A 99 2.11 10.14 -3.57
C LEU A 99 3.41 9.67 -2.90
N GLY A 100 3.44 8.41 -2.45
CA GLY A 100 4.58 7.86 -1.72
C GLY A 100 5.87 7.90 -2.54
N ALA A 101 5.79 7.47 -3.77
CA ALA A 101 6.91 7.50 -4.72
C ALA A 101 7.49 8.91 -4.91
N LEU A 102 6.61 9.90 -5.08
CA LEU A 102 7.00 11.28 -5.30
C LEU A 102 7.71 11.87 -4.07
N PHE A 103 7.09 11.75 -2.90
CA PHE A 103 7.65 12.29 -1.65
C PHE A 103 8.92 11.57 -1.18
N ALA A 104 9.08 10.29 -1.49
CA ALA A 104 10.30 9.56 -1.18
C ALA A 104 11.48 9.98 -2.06
N THR A 105 11.23 10.30 -3.34
CA THR A 105 12.29 10.56 -4.32
C THR A 105 12.74 12.03 -4.33
N ILE A 106 11.84 12.99 -4.11
CA ILE A 106 12.16 14.43 -4.18
C ILE A 106 13.30 14.85 -3.25
N PRO A 107 13.30 14.55 -1.94
CA PRO A 107 14.33 15.05 -1.03
C PRO A 107 15.75 14.61 -1.40
N PRO A 108 16.06 13.32 -1.62
CA PRO A 108 17.42 12.91 -1.99
C PRO A 108 17.85 13.47 -3.35
N VAL A 109 16.91 13.65 -4.30
CA VAL A 109 17.21 14.27 -5.60
C VAL A 109 17.61 15.73 -5.43
N LEU A 110 16.88 16.51 -4.62
CA LEU A 110 17.23 17.91 -4.35
C LEU A 110 18.61 18.03 -3.69
N ILE A 111 18.94 17.17 -2.73
CA ILE A 111 20.26 17.14 -2.11
C ILE A 111 21.32 16.77 -3.16
N GLY A 112 21.06 15.79 -3.99
CA GLY A 112 21.98 15.40 -5.06
C GLY A 112 22.29 16.53 -6.03
N PHE A 113 21.31 17.33 -6.44
CA PHE A 113 21.55 18.50 -7.29
C PHE A 113 22.35 19.62 -6.61
N ILE A 114 22.36 19.66 -5.29
CA ILE A 114 23.18 20.63 -4.52
C ILE A 114 24.62 20.13 -4.35
N MET A 115 24.80 18.81 -4.17
CA MET A 115 26.07 18.24 -3.74
C MET A 115 26.90 17.63 -4.87
N LEU A 116 26.24 17.14 -5.93
CA LEU A 116 26.88 16.44 -7.03
C LEU A 116 27.09 17.36 -8.24
N ASP A 117 28.05 16.98 -9.09
CA ASP A 117 28.13 17.57 -10.42
C ASP A 117 26.84 17.31 -11.21
N PRO A 118 26.44 18.22 -12.14
CA PRO A 118 25.18 18.11 -12.86
C PRO A 118 24.99 16.73 -13.55
N LEU A 119 26.05 16.19 -14.15
CA LEU A 119 26.00 14.88 -14.81
C LEU A 119 25.65 13.76 -13.82
N MET A 120 26.30 13.75 -12.65
CA MET A 120 26.07 12.75 -11.60
C MET A 120 24.69 12.91 -10.97
N ALA A 121 24.22 14.14 -10.76
CA ALA A 121 22.86 14.40 -10.27
C ALA A 121 21.79 13.89 -11.23
N PHE A 122 21.95 14.11 -12.54
CA PHE A 122 21.03 13.56 -13.55
C PHE A 122 21.09 12.03 -13.64
N LEU A 123 22.29 11.43 -13.51
CA LEU A 123 22.44 9.99 -13.47
C LEU A 123 21.73 9.39 -12.26
N MET A 124 21.90 9.97 -11.08
CA MET A 124 21.22 9.56 -9.85
C MET A 124 19.68 9.66 -10.02
N LEU A 125 19.19 10.77 -10.56
CA LEU A 125 17.77 10.97 -10.85
C LEU A 125 17.24 9.86 -11.79
N ALA A 126 17.96 9.57 -12.87
CA ALA A 126 17.59 8.54 -13.83
C ALA A 126 17.53 7.14 -13.17
N LEU A 127 18.49 6.82 -12.29
CA LEU A 127 18.52 5.55 -11.55
C LEU A 127 17.36 5.46 -10.55
N LEU A 128 17.02 6.55 -9.85
CA LEU A 128 15.90 6.57 -8.90
C LEU A 128 14.55 6.44 -9.63
N ILE A 129 14.36 7.13 -10.76
CA ILE A 129 13.18 6.96 -11.60
C ILE A 129 13.11 5.54 -12.16
N GLY A 130 14.23 4.99 -12.64
CA GLY A 130 14.32 3.62 -13.13
C GLY A 130 13.95 2.59 -12.05
N ASN A 131 14.46 2.77 -10.84
CA ASN A 131 14.09 1.95 -9.68
C ASN A 131 12.58 2.02 -9.41
N GLN A 132 12.01 3.21 -9.38
CA GLN A 132 10.57 3.44 -9.17
C GLN A 132 9.73 2.73 -10.24
N GLN A 133 10.08 2.89 -11.51
CA GLN A 133 9.36 2.26 -12.62
C GLN A 133 9.52 0.74 -12.62
N MET A 134 10.71 0.23 -12.33
CA MET A 134 10.96 -1.21 -12.26
C MET A 134 10.09 -1.87 -11.18
N PHE A 135 10.08 -1.32 -9.97
CA PHE A 135 9.29 -1.90 -8.89
C PHE A 135 7.79 -1.67 -9.07
N GLY A 136 7.36 -0.45 -9.38
CA GLY A 136 5.94 -0.11 -9.52
C GLY A 136 5.25 -0.74 -10.74
N SER A 137 5.93 -0.81 -11.90
CA SER A 137 5.30 -1.27 -13.14
C SER A 137 5.58 -2.74 -13.49
N LEU A 138 6.68 -3.31 -12.99
CA LEU A 138 7.07 -4.69 -13.32
C LEU A 138 7.00 -5.61 -12.10
N VAL A 139 7.62 -5.24 -10.98
CA VAL A 139 7.75 -6.16 -9.83
C VAL A 139 6.44 -6.27 -9.07
N GLU A 140 5.81 -5.14 -8.74
CA GLU A 140 4.58 -5.10 -7.94
C GLU A 140 3.41 -5.87 -8.61
N PRO A 141 3.09 -5.67 -9.90
CA PRO A 141 2.04 -6.45 -10.58
C PRO A 141 2.34 -7.95 -10.66
N ASN A 142 3.61 -8.31 -10.88
CA ASN A 142 4.01 -9.71 -10.96
C ASN A 142 3.95 -10.43 -9.61
N LEU A 143 4.29 -9.74 -8.52
CA LEU A 143 4.21 -10.30 -7.17
C LEU A 143 2.77 -10.37 -6.67
N SER A 144 1.93 -9.42 -7.03
CA SER A 144 0.53 -9.38 -6.59
C SER A 144 -0.31 -10.52 -7.16
N GLY A 145 0.14 -11.17 -8.24
CA GLY A 145 -0.51 -12.34 -8.87
C GLY A 145 -1.94 -12.11 -9.36
N ALA A 146 -2.56 -11.07 -8.85
CA ALA A 146 -3.86 -10.57 -9.28
C ALA A 146 -3.71 -9.11 -9.68
N LYS A 147 -4.12 -8.77 -10.86
CA LYS A 147 -4.44 -7.37 -11.18
C LYS A 147 -5.46 -6.95 -10.12
N ILE A 148 -5.11 -6.00 -9.26
CA ILE A 148 -6.02 -5.46 -8.24
C ILE A 148 -7.32 -5.00 -8.91
N GLY A 149 -7.27 -4.80 -10.22
CA GLY A 149 -8.41 -4.53 -11.09
C GLY A 149 -9.21 -3.29 -10.69
N ILE A 150 -8.67 -2.44 -9.82
CA ILE A 150 -9.31 -1.22 -9.34
C ILE A 150 -8.77 -0.04 -10.13
N SER A 151 -9.69 0.82 -10.57
CA SER A 151 -9.34 2.07 -11.24
C SER A 151 -8.40 2.93 -10.37
N PRO A 152 -7.28 3.44 -10.90
CA PRO A 152 -6.38 4.34 -10.19
C PRO A 152 -7.09 5.55 -9.57
N LEU A 153 -8.13 6.06 -10.25
CA LEU A 153 -8.93 7.16 -9.73
C LEU A 153 -9.69 6.77 -8.46
N VAL A 154 -10.34 5.58 -8.47
CA VAL A 154 -11.07 5.07 -7.30
C VAL A 154 -10.12 4.82 -6.14
N LEU A 155 -8.95 4.26 -6.43
CA LEU A 155 -7.90 4.04 -5.43
C LEU A 155 -7.44 5.36 -4.81
N LEU A 156 -7.14 6.37 -5.63
CA LEU A 156 -6.71 7.69 -5.18
C LEU A 156 -7.78 8.37 -4.31
N LEU A 157 -9.04 8.39 -4.78
CA LEU A 157 -10.16 8.97 -4.02
C LEU A 157 -10.33 8.26 -2.66
N THR A 158 -10.22 6.94 -2.64
CA THR A 158 -10.34 6.17 -1.40
C THR A 158 -9.22 6.51 -0.43
N VAL A 159 -7.97 6.52 -0.90
CA VAL A 159 -6.81 6.90 -0.08
C VAL A 159 -6.97 8.31 0.47
N MET A 160 -7.45 9.27 -0.35
CA MET A 160 -7.72 10.63 0.10
C MET A 160 -8.82 10.69 1.17
N LEU A 161 -9.93 9.99 0.98
CA LEU A 161 -11.03 9.94 1.95
C LEU A 161 -10.57 9.34 3.28
N PHE A 162 -9.91 8.18 3.23
CA PHE A 162 -9.41 7.52 4.44
C PHE A 162 -8.33 8.34 5.14
N SER A 163 -7.48 9.04 4.38
CA SER A 163 -6.47 9.94 4.95
C SER A 163 -7.07 11.15 5.68
N GLN A 164 -8.21 11.66 5.21
CA GLN A 164 -8.92 12.74 5.91
C GLN A 164 -9.50 12.29 7.27
N VAL A 165 -9.92 11.03 7.36
CA VAL A 165 -10.53 10.48 8.59
C VAL A 165 -9.48 10.02 9.58
N TRP A 166 -8.45 9.31 9.10
CA TRP A 166 -7.46 8.61 9.95
C TRP A 166 -6.00 9.04 9.69
N GLY A 167 -5.78 10.12 8.95
CA GLY A 167 -4.43 10.61 8.64
C GLY A 167 -3.61 9.60 7.83
N ILE A 168 -2.33 9.50 8.14
CA ILE A 168 -1.37 8.60 7.45
C ILE A 168 -1.81 7.13 7.55
N ALA A 169 -2.33 6.71 8.70
CA ALA A 169 -2.85 5.35 8.88
C ALA A 169 -4.00 5.06 7.91
N GLY A 170 -4.91 6.02 7.72
CA GLY A 170 -5.98 5.91 6.73
C GLY A 170 -5.47 5.80 5.29
N ALA A 171 -4.44 6.55 4.94
CA ALA A 171 -3.82 6.47 3.62
C ALA A 171 -3.24 5.05 3.34
N ILE A 172 -2.61 4.44 4.34
CA ILE A 172 -2.03 3.08 4.23
C ILE A 172 -3.12 2.01 4.12
N ILE A 173 -4.18 2.13 4.93
CA ILE A 173 -5.27 1.15 4.99
C ILE A 173 -6.25 1.32 3.81
N GLY A 174 -6.29 2.50 3.19
CA GLY A 174 -7.24 2.82 2.12
C GLY A 174 -7.22 1.83 0.96
N ALA A 175 -6.04 1.41 0.52
CA ALA A 175 -5.89 0.44 -0.57
C ALA A 175 -6.44 -0.97 -0.22
N PRO A 176 -6.09 -1.60 0.90
CA PRO A 176 -6.73 -2.86 1.31
C PRO A 176 -8.25 -2.74 1.51
N MET A 177 -8.71 -1.61 2.05
CA MET A 177 -10.14 -1.40 2.30
C MET A 177 -10.96 -1.33 1.01
N ILE A 178 -10.47 -0.65 -0.02
CA ILE A 178 -11.21 -0.57 -1.29
C ILE A 178 -11.24 -1.91 -2.01
N ILE A 179 -10.17 -2.73 -1.89
CA ILE A 179 -10.15 -4.10 -2.41
C ILE A 179 -11.26 -4.93 -1.75
N MET A 180 -11.36 -4.86 -0.43
CA MET A 180 -12.39 -5.58 0.32
C MET A 180 -13.80 -5.10 -0.03
N ILE A 181 -14.00 -3.78 -0.12
CA ILE A 181 -15.30 -3.19 -0.51
C ILE A 181 -15.70 -3.70 -1.89
N ARG A 182 -14.80 -3.70 -2.87
CA ARG A 182 -15.07 -4.19 -4.22
C ARG A 182 -15.47 -5.67 -4.22
N LEU A 183 -14.73 -6.53 -3.50
CA LEU A 183 -15.05 -7.96 -3.40
C LEU A 183 -16.45 -8.19 -2.82
N ILE A 184 -16.82 -7.45 -1.77
CA ILE A 184 -18.15 -7.52 -1.16
C ILE A 184 -19.26 -7.05 -2.15
N LEU A 185 -18.98 -5.97 -2.89
CA LEU A 185 -19.94 -5.44 -3.88
C LEU A 185 -20.10 -6.37 -5.08
N ASP A 186 -19.05 -7.05 -5.52
CA ASP A 186 -19.07 -7.95 -6.68
C ASP A 186 -19.87 -9.23 -6.39
N GLU A 187 -19.93 -9.67 -5.16
CA GLU A 187 -20.65 -10.88 -4.74
C GLU A 187 -22.17 -10.74 -4.82
N ASN A 188 -22.72 -9.54 -4.75
CA ASN A 188 -24.15 -9.31 -4.78
C ASN A 188 -24.59 -8.75 -6.14
N GLU A 189 -25.50 -9.46 -6.84
CA GLU A 189 -26.01 -9.03 -8.15
C GLU A 189 -26.54 -7.59 -8.19
N ARG A 190 -27.08 -7.08 -7.07
CA ARG A 190 -27.60 -5.70 -7.01
C ARG A 190 -26.48 -4.65 -6.91
N THR A 191 -25.35 -5.00 -6.33
CA THR A 191 -24.22 -4.08 -6.11
C THR A 191 -23.06 -4.32 -7.09
N ARG A 192 -23.09 -5.43 -7.83
CA ARG A 192 -22.10 -5.78 -8.86
C ARG A 192 -21.89 -4.67 -9.90
N PRO A 193 -22.91 -3.94 -10.38
CA PRO A 193 -22.67 -2.81 -11.29
C PRO A 193 -21.73 -1.75 -10.72
N VAL A 194 -21.80 -1.51 -9.40
CA VAL A 194 -20.88 -0.58 -8.72
C VAL A 194 -19.46 -1.14 -8.68
N ALA A 195 -19.29 -2.44 -8.41
CA ALA A 195 -17.99 -3.10 -8.43
C ALA A 195 -17.34 -3.05 -9.83
N ILE A 196 -18.13 -3.18 -10.91
CA ILE A 196 -17.68 -3.03 -12.29
C ILE A 196 -17.24 -1.59 -12.57
N MET A 197 -17.98 -0.59 -12.12
CA MET A 197 -17.58 0.83 -12.25
C MET A 197 -16.27 1.17 -11.52
N MET A 198 -15.91 0.40 -10.51
CA MET A 198 -14.65 0.54 -9.79
C MET A 198 -13.48 -0.19 -10.47
N ALA A 199 -13.76 -1.01 -11.48
CA ALA A 199 -12.76 -1.79 -12.19
C ALA A 199 -11.89 -0.93 -13.11
N ASN A 200 -10.64 -1.37 -13.32
CA ASN A 200 -9.72 -0.72 -14.26
C ASN A 200 -9.93 -1.21 -15.70
N ASP A 201 -10.23 -2.49 -15.87
CA ASP A 201 -10.49 -3.10 -17.16
C ASP A 201 -11.98 -3.49 -17.21
N VAL A 202 -12.70 -2.92 -18.16
CA VAL A 202 -14.03 -3.41 -18.57
C VAL A 202 -13.73 -4.44 -19.66
N GLU A 203 -14.02 -5.72 -19.41
CA GLU A 203 -14.00 -6.71 -20.47
C GLU A 203 -15.04 -6.27 -21.51
N GLU A 204 -14.56 -5.86 -22.69
CA GLU A 204 -15.43 -5.63 -23.84
C GLU A 204 -15.98 -7.00 -24.26
N GLU A 205 -17.29 -7.19 -24.08
CA GLU A 205 -18.05 -8.32 -24.63
C GLU A 205 -18.17 -8.20 -26.17
#